data_633a15b669aefb95f364d1f888234132
#
_entry.id   633a15b669aefb95f364d1f888234132
#
_cell.length_a   1.000
_cell.length_b   1.000
_cell.length_c   1.000
_cell.angle_alpha   90.00
_cell.angle_beta   90.00
_cell.angle_gamma   90.00
#
_symmetry.space_group_name_H-M   'P 1'
#
loop_
_entity.id
_entity.type
_entity.pdbx_description
1 polymer ?
#
loop_
_entity_poly.entity_id
_entity_poly.type
_entity_poly.pdbx_seq_one_letter_code
_entity_poly.pdbx_strand_id
1 'polypeptide(L)'
;VLAEKQVDVEVKDIDPAKYPAALADANPYRTLPVLQDRDLVLYDSTIVLEYLEERYPHPPLLPAYPVARAQMRLLMHRIQKDWCDSADVIMSQQKGGGDVQQVRRQLASSLTSVAPLFADKKFFLNEEMSLVDCYLLPLLWRLPGLGVELPRQAKPIFDYMDRHFVRDTFQASLSPVEREMR
;
A
#
# COMPACT_ATOMS: atom_id res chain seq x y z
N VAL A 1 -6.72 3.63 4.35
CA VAL A 1 -8.18 3.68 4.14
C VAL A 1 -8.90 3.92 5.44
N LEU A 2 -8.73 3.11 6.48
CA LEU A 2 -9.43 3.27 7.77
C LEU A 2 -9.29 4.70 8.31
N ALA A 3 -8.07 5.23 8.37
CA ALA A 3 -7.83 6.60 8.82
C ALA A 3 -8.48 7.67 7.92
N GLU A 4 -8.48 7.48 6.59
CA GLU A 4 -9.16 8.40 5.66
C GLU A 4 -10.68 8.39 5.85
N LYS A 5 -11.23 7.26 6.25
CA LYS A 5 -12.68 7.10 6.50
C LYS A 5 -13.07 7.34 7.97
N GLN A 6 -12.11 7.66 8.82
CA GLN A 6 -12.29 7.87 10.26
C GLN A 6 -13.00 6.68 10.95
N VAL A 7 -12.58 5.47 10.56
CA VAL A 7 -13.10 4.23 11.12
C VAL A 7 -12.13 3.71 12.16
N ASP A 8 -12.60 3.60 13.39
CA ASP A 8 -11.85 3.01 14.50
C ASP A 8 -11.90 1.49 14.44
N VAL A 9 -10.74 0.86 14.59
CA VAL A 9 -10.58 -0.58 14.61
C VAL A 9 -9.60 -0.99 15.69
N GLU A 10 -9.78 -2.19 16.23
CA GLU A 10 -8.77 -2.83 17.05
C GLU A 10 -7.71 -3.44 16.13
N VAL A 11 -6.47 -2.97 16.24
CA VAL A 11 -5.33 -3.54 15.50
C VAL A 11 -4.62 -4.56 16.39
N LYS A 12 -4.43 -5.77 15.87
CA LYS A 12 -3.67 -6.84 16.52
C LYS A 12 -2.45 -7.21 15.68
N ASP A 13 -1.27 -6.96 16.22
CA ASP A 13 -0.04 -7.38 15.57
C ASP A 13 0.13 -8.89 15.69
N ILE A 14 0.41 -9.53 14.57
CA ILE A 14 0.61 -10.98 14.47
C ILE A 14 2.02 -11.24 13.96
N ASP A 15 2.77 -12.06 14.71
CA ASP A 15 4.02 -12.64 14.20
C ASP A 15 3.68 -13.68 13.11
N PRO A 16 4.10 -13.48 11.86
CA PRO A 16 3.84 -14.44 10.79
C PRO A 16 4.36 -15.85 11.07
N ALA A 17 5.41 -15.97 11.89
CA ALA A 17 5.96 -17.27 12.32
C ALA A 17 5.06 -17.99 13.33
N LYS A 18 4.13 -17.27 13.96
CA LYS A 18 3.19 -17.77 14.97
C LYS A 18 1.74 -17.50 14.56
N TYR A 19 1.43 -17.69 13.28
CA TYR A 19 0.10 -17.43 12.75
C TYR A 19 -0.98 -18.20 13.53
N PRO A 20 -2.02 -17.53 14.06
CA PRO A 20 -3.02 -18.17 14.92
C PRO A 20 -3.83 -19.23 14.16
N ALA A 21 -4.04 -20.39 14.77
CA ALA A 21 -4.79 -21.49 14.17
C ALA A 21 -6.22 -21.06 13.79
N ALA A 22 -6.90 -20.30 14.64
CA ALA A 22 -8.25 -19.80 14.38
C ALA A 22 -8.34 -18.91 13.13
N LEU A 23 -7.27 -18.17 12.78
CA LEU A 23 -7.22 -17.42 11.53
C LEU A 23 -6.83 -18.29 10.34
N ALA A 24 -6.08 -19.38 10.55
CA ALA A 24 -5.67 -20.29 9.48
C ALA A 24 -6.86 -21.00 8.85
N ASP A 25 -7.91 -21.27 9.61
CA ASP A 25 -9.15 -21.88 9.10
C ASP A 25 -9.91 -20.93 8.16
N ALA A 26 -9.89 -19.63 8.45
CA ALA A 26 -10.55 -18.61 7.63
C ALA A 26 -9.66 -18.08 6.49
N ASN A 27 -8.33 -18.10 6.66
CA ASN A 27 -7.35 -17.68 5.65
C ASN A 27 -6.33 -18.82 5.42
N PRO A 28 -6.58 -19.71 4.46
CA PRO A 28 -5.71 -20.84 4.16
C PRO A 28 -4.31 -20.43 3.63
N TYR A 29 -4.18 -19.23 3.10
CA TYR A 29 -2.89 -18.69 2.61
C TYR A 29 -1.99 -18.15 3.72
N ARG A 30 -2.54 -17.94 4.93
CA ARG A 30 -1.83 -17.39 6.10
C ARG A 30 -1.15 -16.05 5.81
N THR A 31 -1.75 -15.25 4.93
CA THR A 31 -1.27 -13.92 4.57
C THR A 31 -1.81 -12.87 5.55
N LEU A 32 -1.15 -11.72 5.59
CA LEU A 32 -1.60 -10.52 6.30
C LEU A 32 -1.71 -9.36 5.29
N PRO A 33 -2.61 -8.41 5.51
CA PRO A 33 -3.53 -8.27 6.64
C PRO A 33 -4.73 -9.22 6.56
N VAL A 34 -5.37 -9.42 7.72
CA VAL A 34 -6.69 -10.03 7.85
C VAL A 34 -7.62 -9.02 8.49
N LEU A 35 -8.79 -8.78 7.88
CA LEU A 35 -9.86 -7.96 8.44
C LEU A 35 -10.99 -8.86 8.93
N GLN A 36 -11.43 -8.62 10.16
CA GLN A 36 -12.65 -9.23 10.69
C GLN A 36 -13.70 -8.15 10.95
N ASP A 37 -14.87 -8.30 10.35
CA ASP A 37 -16.06 -7.51 10.67
C ASP A 37 -17.20 -8.46 11.03
N ARG A 38 -17.51 -8.59 12.32
CA ARG A 38 -18.45 -9.58 12.88
C ARG A 38 -18.03 -11.01 12.48
N ASP A 39 -18.88 -11.68 11.72
CA ASP A 39 -18.67 -13.07 11.24
C ASP A 39 -17.89 -13.11 9.91
N LEU A 40 -17.70 -11.96 9.25
CA LEU A 40 -16.96 -11.87 8.00
C LEU A 40 -15.46 -11.77 8.29
N VAL A 41 -14.68 -12.66 7.66
CA VAL A 41 -13.22 -12.61 7.67
C VAL A 41 -12.74 -12.45 6.24
N LEU A 42 -11.96 -11.40 6.00
CA LEU A 42 -11.37 -11.09 4.70
C LEU A 42 -9.85 -11.08 4.79
N TYR A 43 -9.22 -11.53 3.75
CA TYR A 43 -7.78 -11.45 3.52
C TYR A 43 -7.54 -10.97 2.09
N ASP A 44 -6.29 -10.64 1.74
CA ASP A 44 -5.90 -9.88 0.57
C ASP A 44 -6.21 -8.38 0.69
N SER A 45 -5.16 -7.59 0.56
CA SER A 45 -5.26 -6.13 0.75
C SER A 45 -6.24 -5.47 -0.20
N THR A 46 -6.31 -5.91 -1.47
CA THR A 46 -7.22 -5.31 -2.46
C THR A 46 -8.67 -5.55 -2.10
N ILE A 47 -8.99 -6.80 -1.70
CA ILE A 47 -10.34 -7.19 -1.27
C ILE A 47 -10.76 -6.42 -0.02
N VAL A 48 -9.86 -6.33 0.96
CA VAL A 48 -10.09 -5.57 2.21
C VAL A 48 -10.34 -4.08 1.91
N LEU A 49 -9.55 -3.47 1.05
CA LEU A 49 -9.70 -2.06 0.69
C LEU A 49 -11.01 -1.78 -0.04
N GLU A 50 -11.40 -2.64 -0.99
CA GLU A 50 -12.67 -2.50 -1.70
C GLU A 50 -13.86 -2.72 -0.77
N TYR A 51 -13.81 -3.72 0.12
CA TYR A 51 -14.85 -3.91 1.14
C TYR A 51 -15.02 -2.67 2.02
N LEU A 52 -13.92 -2.10 2.51
CA LEU A 52 -13.96 -0.88 3.34
C LEU A 52 -14.53 0.32 2.59
N GLU A 53 -14.24 0.43 1.28
CA GLU A 53 -14.82 1.47 0.42
C GLU A 53 -16.34 1.33 0.27
N GLU A 54 -16.83 0.12 0.09
CA GLU A 54 -18.25 -0.16 -0.04
C GLU A 54 -18.99 -0.08 1.31
N ARG A 55 -18.34 -0.53 2.39
CA ARG A 55 -18.90 -0.53 3.74
C ARG A 55 -19.02 0.88 4.33
N TYR A 56 -18.04 1.74 4.01
CA TYR A 56 -17.94 3.12 4.46
C TYR A 56 -17.77 4.05 3.24
N PRO A 57 -18.87 4.41 2.55
CA PRO A 57 -18.78 5.08 1.25
C PRO A 57 -18.29 6.54 1.33
N HIS A 58 -18.14 7.12 2.51
CA HIS A 58 -17.70 8.49 2.70
C HIS A 58 -16.45 8.61 3.60
N PRO A 59 -15.48 9.45 3.20
CA PRO A 59 -15.32 10.06 1.88
C PRO A 59 -15.07 9.00 0.82
N PRO A 60 -15.54 9.22 -0.44
CA PRO A 60 -15.35 8.25 -1.52
C PRO A 60 -13.87 8.20 -1.94
N LEU A 61 -13.31 6.99 -2.04
CA LEU A 61 -11.95 6.74 -2.51
C LEU A 61 -11.92 6.03 -3.86
N LEU A 62 -13.09 5.69 -4.40
CA LEU A 62 -13.28 5.23 -5.78
C LEU A 62 -14.31 6.11 -6.49
N PRO A 63 -14.14 6.35 -7.81
CA PRO A 63 -15.12 7.10 -8.58
C PRO A 63 -16.44 6.36 -8.69
N ALA A 64 -17.54 7.10 -8.89
CA ALA A 64 -18.88 6.53 -9.01
C ALA A 64 -19.07 5.76 -10.35
N TYR A 65 -18.45 6.23 -11.43
CA TYR A 65 -18.67 5.67 -12.77
C TYR A 65 -17.92 4.34 -12.98
N PRO A 66 -18.59 3.29 -13.51
CA PRO A 66 -18.01 1.97 -13.66
C PRO A 66 -16.71 1.93 -14.48
N VAL A 67 -16.62 2.71 -15.55
CA VAL A 67 -15.41 2.79 -16.39
C VAL A 67 -14.22 3.31 -15.60
N ALA A 68 -14.40 4.42 -14.88
CA ALA A 68 -13.35 5.01 -14.05
C ALA A 68 -12.96 4.07 -12.87
N ARG A 69 -13.92 3.38 -12.26
CA ARG A 69 -13.66 2.34 -11.25
C ARG A 69 -12.81 1.20 -11.82
N ALA A 70 -13.15 0.71 -13.01
CA ALA A 70 -12.39 -0.36 -13.67
C ALA A 70 -10.95 0.09 -13.99
N GLN A 71 -10.76 1.32 -14.45
CA GLN A 71 -9.43 1.90 -14.69
C GLN A 71 -8.61 2.00 -13.40
N MET A 72 -9.21 2.43 -12.29
CA MET A 72 -8.52 2.46 -10.99
C MET A 72 -8.14 1.05 -10.50
N ARG A 73 -9.03 0.07 -10.63
CA ARG A 73 -8.72 -1.33 -10.27
C ARG A 73 -7.57 -1.88 -11.11
N LEU A 74 -7.56 -1.57 -12.39
CA LEU A 74 -6.45 -1.97 -13.27
C LEU A 74 -5.13 -1.30 -12.84
N LEU A 75 -5.18 -0.03 -12.45
CA LEU A 75 -4.01 0.68 -11.94
C LEU A 75 -3.49 0.09 -10.62
N MET A 76 -4.39 -0.20 -9.68
CA MET A 76 -4.03 -0.88 -8.41
C MET A 76 -3.41 -2.25 -8.68
N HIS A 77 -3.98 -3.04 -9.61
CA HIS A 77 -3.42 -4.32 -10.01
C HIS A 77 -2.00 -4.19 -10.59
N ARG A 78 -1.75 -3.18 -11.41
CA ARG A 78 -0.41 -2.91 -11.95
C ARG A 78 0.57 -2.51 -10.85
N ILE A 79 0.17 -1.63 -9.93
CA ILE A 79 1.00 -1.25 -8.78
C ILE A 79 1.37 -2.48 -7.95
N GLN A 80 0.39 -3.37 -7.69
CA GLN A 80 0.66 -4.62 -7.00
C GLN A 80 1.72 -5.44 -7.73
N LYS A 81 1.52 -5.70 -9.03
CA LYS A 81 2.41 -6.54 -9.83
C LYS A 81 3.79 -5.95 -10.08
N ASP A 82 3.83 -4.67 -10.41
CA ASP A 82 5.08 -4.03 -10.84
C ASP A 82 5.95 -3.61 -9.64
N TRP A 83 5.34 -3.27 -8.48
CA TRP A 83 6.06 -2.66 -7.36
C TRP A 83 5.89 -3.39 -6.03
N CYS A 84 4.66 -3.73 -5.61
CA CYS A 84 4.44 -4.38 -4.32
C CYS A 84 5.02 -5.80 -4.30
N ASP A 85 4.81 -6.58 -5.36
CA ASP A 85 5.39 -7.93 -5.47
C ASP A 85 6.94 -7.87 -5.38
N SER A 86 7.56 -6.83 -5.96
CA SER A 86 9.00 -6.59 -5.83
C SER A 86 9.43 -6.26 -4.39
N ALA A 87 8.63 -5.44 -3.68
CA ALA A 87 8.88 -5.13 -2.27
C ALA A 87 8.77 -6.39 -1.40
N ASP A 88 7.78 -7.25 -1.65
CA ASP A 88 7.60 -8.52 -0.94
C ASP A 88 8.78 -9.48 -1.16
N VAL A 89 9.30 -9.54 -2.41
CA VAL A 89 10.52 -10.30 -2.71
C VAL A 89 11.72 -9.76 -1.93
N ILE A 90 11.90 -8.43 -1.88
CA ILE A 90 12.99 -7.82 -1.09
C ILE A 90 12.86 -8.19 0.39
N MET A 91 11.66 -8.08 0.97
CA MET A 91 11.42 -8.42 2.38
C MET A 91 11.65 -9.89 2.69
N SER A 92 11.23 -10.80 1.83
CA SER A 92 11.40 -12.24 2.03
C SER A 92 12.86 -12.68 1.88
N GLN A 93 13.58 -12.11 0.92
CA GLN A 93 14.97 -12.47 0.60
C GLN A 93 16.01 -11.82 1.53
N GLN A 94 15.66 -10.77 2.27
CA GLN A 94 16.52 -10.27 3.36
C GLN A 94 16.87 -11.39 4.37
N LYS A 95 16.07 -12.46 4.37
CA LYS A 95 16.28 -13.66 5.24
C LYS A 95 16.94 -14.84 4.52
N GLY A 96 17.23 -14.80 3.20
CA GLY A 96 17.58 -16.03 2.48
C GLY A 96 18.40 -15.97 1.17
N GLY A 97 19.06 -14.87 0.79
CA GLY A 97 20.23 -14.95 -0.10
C GLY A 97 20.02 -14.96 -1.62
N GLY A 98 18.93 -14.40 -2.14
CA GLY A 98 18.81 -14.08 -3.59
C GLY A 98 19.48 -12.75 -3.98
N ASP A 99 19.57 -12.41 -5.29
CA ASP A 99 20.10 -11.10 -5.73
C ASP A 99 19.10 -9.97 -5.46
N VAL A 100 18.92 -9.66 -4.17
CA VAL A 100 18.07 -8.57 -3.67
C VAL A 100 18.48 -7.22 -4.27
N GLN A 101 19.75 -7.03 -4.59
CA GLN A 101 20.25 -5.78 -5.16
C GLN A 101 19.74 -5.56 -6.59
N GLN A 102 19.57 -6.62 -7.35
CA GLN A 102 18.97 -6.51 -8.68
C GLN A 102 17.50 -6.10 -8.58
N VAL A 103 16.72 -6.71 -7.68
CA VAL A 103 15.31 -6.36 -7.47
C VAL A 103 15.14 -4.91 -7.00
N ARG A 104 15.99 -4.45 -6.07
CA ARG A 104 16.02 -3.04 -5.63
C ARG A 104 16.26 -2.08 -6.78
N ARG A 105 17.25 -2.35 -7.63
CA ARG A 105 17.53 -1.52 -8.82
C ARG A 105 16.38 -1.53 -9.81
N GLN A 106 15.75 -2.67 -10.05
CA GLN A 106 14.60 -2.79 -10.94
C GLN A 106 13.40 -1.97 -10.40
N LEU A 107 13.09 -2.08 -9.12
CA LEU A 107 12.01 -1.31 -8.48
C LEU A 107 12.30 0.21 -8.56
N ALA A 108 13.53 0.64 -8.23
CA ALA A 108 13.93 2.04 -8.34
C ALA A 108 13.82 2.57 -9.78
N SER A 109 14.28 1.77 -10.77
CA SER A 109 14.20 2.12 -12.19
C SER A 109 12.75 2.21 -12.67
N SER A 110 11.90 1.25 -12.28
CA SER A 110 10.47 1.24 -12.63
C SER A 110 9.75 2.46 -12.08
N LEU A 111 9.91 2.77 -10.79
CA LEU A 111 9.33 3.96 -10.16
C LEU A 111 9.85 5.25 -10.85
N THR A 112 11.15 5.33 -11.12
CA THR A 112 11.75 6.50 -11.77
C THR A 112 11.18 6.74 -13.17
N SER A 113 10.91 5.69 -13.93
CA SER A 113 10.37 5.79 -15.29
C SER A 113 8.99 6.43 -15.33
N VAL A 114 8.20 6.28 -14.28
CA VAL A 114 6.85 6.85 -14.16
C VAL A 114 6.80 8.11 -13.28
N ALA A 115 7.94 8.62 -12.81
CA ALA A 115 8.00 9.79 -11.95
C ALA A 115 7.21 11.02 -12.47
N PRO A 116 7.19 11.33 -13.78
CA PRO A 116 6.39 12.43 -14.30
C PRO A 116 4.90 12.35 -13.97
N LEU A 117 4.33 11.13 -13.83
CA LEU A 117 2.93 10.92 -13.51
C LEU A 117 2.55 11.42 -12.10
N PHE A 118 3.53 11.54 -11.19
CA PHE A 118 3.34 12.07 -9.84
C PHE A 118 3.25 13.60 -9.79
N ALA A 119 3.64 14.28 -10.86
CA ALA A 119 3.58 15.73 -10.96
C ALA A 119 2.28 16.25 -11.61
N ASP A 120 1.53 15.39 -12.28
CA ASP A 120 0.37 15.79 -13.10
C ASP A 120 -0.77 16.36 -12.25
N LYS A 121 -1.02 15.74 -11.09
CA LYS A 121 -2.15 16.03 -10.21
C LYS A 121 -1.71 16.15 -8.75
N LYS A 122 -2.65 16.61 -7.90
CA LYS A 122 -2.42 16.67 -6.45
C LYS A 122 -2.20 15.27 -5.85
N PHE A 123 -3.00 14.29 -6.27
CA PHE A 123 -2.90 12.87 -5.95
C PHE A 123 -2.46 12.10 -7.18
N PHE A 124 -2.20 10.80 -7.04
CA PHE A 124 -1.69 10.02 -8.16
C PHE A 124 -2.73 9.89 -9.26
N LEU A 125 -2.51 10.59 -10.38
CA LEU A 125 -3.40 10.67 -11.55
C LEU A 125 -4.83 11.17 -11.23
N ASN A 126 -5.04 11.81 -10.08
CA ASN A 126 -6.34 12.29 -9.65
C ASN A 126 -6.25 13.62 -8.87
N GLU A 127 -7.33 14.40 -8.86
CA GLU A 127 -7.42 15.64 -8.06
C GLU A 127 -7.78 15.36 -6.59
N GLU A 128 -8.40 14.22 -6.31
CA GLU A 128 -8.83 13.79 -5.00
C GLU A 128 -8.11 12.51 -4.56
N MET A 129 -8.02 12.31 -3.23
CA MET A 129 -7.50 11.08 -2.64
C MET A 129 -8.28 9.87 -3.13
N SER A 130 -7.58 8.80 -3.46
CA SER A 130 -8.18 7.58 -3.97
C SER A 130 -7.58 6.32 -3.33
N LEU A 131 -8.17 5.15 -3.60
CA LEU A 131 -7.58 3.88 -3.18
C LEU A 131 -6.19 3.66 -3.77
N VAL A 132 -5.91 4.24 -4.94
CA VAL A 132 -4.57 4.16 -5.55
C VAL A 132 -3.53 4.82 -4.67
N ASP A 133 -3.83 5.99 -4.09
CA ASP A 133 -2.93 6.67 -3.16
C ASP A 133 -2.76 5.87 -1.87
N CYS A 134 -3.85 5.28 -1.36
CA CYS A 134 -3.80 4.38 -0.20
C CYS A 134 -2.91 3.14 -0.43
N TYR A 135 -2.79 2.71 -1.68
CA TYR A 135 -1.90 1.62 -2.11
C TYR A 135 -0.45 2.06 -2.21
N LEU A 136 -0.23 3.25 -2.82
CA LEU A 136 1.11 3.78 -3.10
C LEU A 136 1.84 4.28 -1.85
N LEU A 137 1.16 5.05 -1.00
CA LEU A 137 1.82 5.74 0.11
C LEU A 137 2.56 4.80 1.08
N PRO A 138 1.99 3.63 1.48
CA PRO A 138 2.71 2.68 2.32
C PRO A 138 3.95 2.09 1.65
N LEU A 139 3.89 1.82 0.36
CA LEU A 139 5.04 1.34 -0.41
C LEU A 139 6.15 2.39 -0.44
N LEU A 140 5.80 3.63 -0.81
CA LEU A 140 6.76 4.74 -0.89
C LEU A 140 7.38 5.07 0.48
N TRP A 141 6.60 4.93 1.55
CA TRP A 141 7.12 5.10 2.92
C TRP A 141 8.21 4.10 3.25
N ARG A 142 8.04 2.86 2.84
CA ARG A 142 8.94 1.73 3.16
C ARG A 142 10.19 1.66 2.29
N LEU A 143 10.30 2.44 1.20
CA LEU A 143 11.46 2.37 0.29
C LEU A 143 12.82 2.46 0.99
N PRO A 144 13.05 3.40 1.96
CA PRO A 144 14.32 3.44 2.67
C PRO A 144 14.60 2.15 3.47
N GLY A 145 13.61 1.65 4.19
CA GLY A 145 13.71 0.38 4.95
C GLY A 145 13.95 -0.85 4.05
N LEU A 146 13.50 -0.78 2.80
CA LEU A 146 13.77 -1.80 1.78
C LEU A 146 15.16 -1.64 1.14
N GLY A 147 15.90 -0.56 1.43
CA GLY A 147 17.16 -0.21 0.80
C GLY A 147 17.00 0.15 -0.68
N VAL A 148 15.85 0.73 -1.05
CA VAL A 148 15.57 1.22 -2.40
C VAL A 148 15.79 2.72 -2.43
N GLU A 149 16.82 3.14 -3.16
CA GLU A 149 17.17 4.55 -3.33
C GLU A 149 16.71 5.05 -4.70
N LEU A 150 15.91 6.12 -4.68
CA LEU A 150 15.48 6.78 -5.90
C LEU A 150 16.48 7.86 -6.32
N PRO A 151 16.80 7.96 -7.62
CA PRO A 151 17.71 8.98 -8.12
C PRO A 151 17.04 10.36 -8.15
N ARG A 152 17.84 11.44 -8.31
CA ARG A 152 17.33 12.82 -8.36
C ARG A 152 16.27 13.07 -9.44
N GLN A 153 16.29 12.29 -10.52
CA GLN A 153 15.27 12.34 -11.58
C GLN A 153 13.87 11.98 -11.08
N ALA A 154 13.76 11.25 -9.97
CA ALA A 154 12.50 10.93 -9.33
C ALA A 154 11.94 12.07 -8.46
N LYS A 155 12.40 13.32 -8.64
CA LYS A 155 11.92 14.48 -7.89
C LYS A 155 10.40 14.57 -7.76
N PRO A 156 9.58 14.30 -8.81
CA PRO A 156 8.12 14.32 -8.66
C PRO A 156 7.58 13.33 -7.62
N ILE A 157 8.25 12.18 -7.45
CA ILE A 157 7.88 11.20 -6.41
C ILE A 157 8.22 11.79 -5.03
N PHE A 158 9.39 12.41 -4.86
CA PHE A 158 9.73 13.04 -3.58
C PHE A 158 8.76 14.17 -3.22
N ASP A 159 8.41 15.03 -4.19
CA ASP A 159 7.44 16.11 -3.98
C ASP A 159 6.04 15.56 -3.61
N TYR A 160 5.64 14.42 -4.18
CA TYR A 160 4.41 13.71 -3.82
C TYR A 160 4.48 13.14 -2.39
N MET A 161 5.60 12.49 -2.04
CA MET A 161 5.84 11.95 -0.71
C MET A 161 5.79 13.07 0.35
N ASP A 162 6.47 14.18 0.12
CA ASP A 162 6.51 15.32 1.05
C ASP A 162 5.12 15.92 1.29
N ARG A 163 4.27 15.98 0.25
CA ARG A 163 2.88 16.46 0.38
C ARG A 163 1.99 15.54 1.19
N HIS A 164 2.17 14.22 1.05
CA HIS A 164 1.19 13.27 1.57
C HIS A 164 1.60 12.61 2.87
N PHE A 165 2.89 12.49 3.15
CA PHE A 165 3.38 11.90 4.40
C PHE A 165 3.10 12.76 5.63
N VAL A 166 2.95 14.07 5.46
CA VAL A 166 2.61 15.00 6.56
C VAL A 166 1.11 15.04 6.88
N ARG A 167 0.26 14.36 6.11
CA ARG A 167 -1.19 14.33 6.35
C ARG A 167 -1.50 13.60 7.65
N ASP A 168 -2.40 14.15 8.46
CA ASP A 168 -2.79 13.57 9.75
C ASP A 168 -3.29 12.13 9.60
N THR A 169 -4.09 11.85 8.56
CA THR A 169 -4.64 10.52 8.26
C THR A 169 -3.55 9.51 7.91
N PHE A 170 -2.50 9.94 7.20
CA PHE A 170 -1.34 9.09 6.91
C PHE A 170 -0.55 8.83 8.20
N GLN A 171 -0.23 9.85 8.96
CA GLN A 171 0.52 9.73 10.22
C GLN A 171 -0.22 8.87 11.25
N ALA A 172 -1.54 8.99 11.33
CA ALA A 172 -2.39 8.16 12.20
C ALA A 172 -2.40 6.68 11.77
N SER A 173 -2.15 6.38 10.49
CA SER A 173 -2.14 5.02 9.97
C SER A 173 -0.85 4.24 10.24
N LEU A 174 0.25 4.94 10.62
CA LEU A 174 1.55 4.32 10.84
C LEU A 174 1.60 3.57 12.17
N SER A 175 2.02 2.33 12.14
CA SER A 175 2.40 1.58 13.34
C SER A 175 3.66 2.16 13.99
N PRO A 176 3.94 1.85 15.28
CA PRO A 176 5.18 2.27 15.92
C PRO A 176 6.43 1.86 15.12
N VAL A 177 6.46 0.64 14.60
CA VAL A 177 7.58 0.12 13.79
C VAL A 177 7.74 0.90 12.49
N GLU A 178 6.64 1.25 11.82
CA GLU A 178 6.68 2.01 10.57
C GLU A 178 7.18 3.44 10.77
N ARG A 179 6.91 4.06 11.92
CA ARG A 179 7.44 5.39 12.25
C ARG A 179 8.96 5.41 12.39
N GLU A 180 9.57 4.29 12.78
CA GLU A 180 11.02 4.15 12.92
C GLU A 180 11.74 3.85 11.59
N MET A 181 10.99 3.58 10.50
CA MET A 181 11.57 3.28 9.19
C MET A 181 12.10 4.53 8.46
N ARG A 182 11.83 5.74 9.01
CA ARG A 182 12.17 6.98 8.31
C ARG A 182 12.59 8.10 9.23
#